data_2b7aa4dc59fad4831f12356e0d1bc89a
#
_entry.id   2b7aa4dc59fad4831f12356e0d1bc89a
#
_cell.length_a   1.000
_cell.length_b   1.000
_cell.length_c   1.000
_cell.angle_alpha   90.00
_cell.angle_beta   90.00
_cell.angle_gamma   90.00
#
_symmetry.space_group_name_H-M   'P 1'
#
loop_
_entity.id
_entity.type
_entity.pdbx_description
1 polymer ?
#
loop_
_entity_poly.entity_id
_entity_poly.type
_entity_poly.pdbx_seq_one_letter_code
_entity_poly.pdbx_strand_id
1 'polypeptide(L)'
;MTIQARHPHLLRLTDPPVILGHRCTSCSRVAFPPDPYGCEQCGSSCEDLEELDLEARGTVHAVATVHRHHRPYPTTPFTVAVIELSGGPVIKAIVTGSQVGVGAEVEGVLVQDLEDTEGNTLVDLQFQVVQ
;
A
#
# COMPACT_ATOMS: atom_id res chain seq x y z
N MET A 1 -21.85 -12.54 5.62
CA MET A 1 -20.83 -11.54 5.95
C MET A 1 -19.45 -12.11 5.61
N THR A 2 -18.74 -11.48 4.68
CA THR A 2 -17.42 -11.92 4.24
C THR A 2 -16.41 -10.82 4.46
N ILE A 3 -15.15 -11.22 4.66
CA ILE A 3 -14.03 -10.29 4.76
C ILE A 3 -13.42 -10.16 3.38
N GLN A 4 -13.32 -8.92 2.88
CA GLN A 4 -12.80 -8.62 1.56
C GLN A 4 -11.76 -7.53 1.63
N ALA A 5 -10.76 -7.58 0.74
CA ALA A 5 -9.88 -6.45 0.55
C ALA A 5 -10.66 -5.29 -0.05
N ARG A 6 -10.45 -4.08 0.46
CA ARG A 6 -11.05 -2.87 -0.11
C ARG A 6 -10.60 -2.67 -1.56
N HIS A 7 -9.34 -3.03 -1.84
CA HIS A 7 -8.76 -2.95 -3.17
C HIS A 7 -8.17 -4.30 -3.55
N PRO A 8 -9.00 -5.28 -3.95
CA PRO A 8 -8.53 -6.65 -4.15
C PRO A 8 -7.52 -6.81 -5.29
N HIS A 9 -7.48 -5.87 -6.22
CA HIS A 9 -6.50 -5.88 -7.30
C HIS A 9 -5.13 -5.31 -6.88
N LEU A 10 -5.02 -4.76 -5.65
CA LEU A 10 -3.79 -4.17 -5.14
C LEU A 10 -3.26 -4.87 -3.90
N LEU A 11 -4.06 -5.71 -3.25
CA LEU A 11 -3.74 -6.26 -1.94
C LEU A 11 -4.21 -7.70 -1.83
N ARG A 12 -3.30 -8.59 -1.42
CA ARG A 12 -3.64 -9.97 -1.09
C ARG A 12 -3.71 -10.12 0.42
N LEU A 13 -4.81 -10.66 0.93
CA LEU A 13 -5.05 -10.83 2.36
C LEU A 13 -4.38 -12.11 2.87
N THR A 14 -3.07 -12.07 2.99
CA THR A 14 -2.26 -13.16 3.52
C THR A 14 -1.53 -12.69 4.77
N ASP A 15 -0.80 -13.57 5.42
CA ASP A 15 -0.02 -13.24 6.61
C ASP A 15 1.44 -13.67 6.37
N PRO A 16 2.35 -12.73 6.12
CA PRO A 16 2.12 -11.27 6.03
C PRO A 16 1.34 -10.86 4.78
N PRO A 17 0.71 -9.69 4.78
CA PRO A 17 0.00 -9.21 3.60
C PRO A 17 0.96 -8.93 2.44
N VAL A 18 0.45 -9.06 1.22
CA VAL A 18 1.23 -8.86 0.00
C VAL A 18 0.62 -7.73 -0.82
N ILE A 19 1.47 -6.81 -1.26
CA ILE A 19 1.08 -5.74 -2.16
C ILE A 19 1.27 -6.24 -3.59
N LEU A 20 0.25 -6.05 -4.43
CA LEU A 20 0.27 -6.54 -5.81
C LEU A 20 0.77 -5.44 -6.73
N GLY A 21 2.00 -5.60 -7.23
CA GLY A 21 2.62 -4.69 -8.19
C GLY A 21 2.87 -5.37 -9.52
N HIS A 22 3.77 -4.81 -10.33
CA HIS A 22 4.19 -5.43 -11.57
C HIS A 22 5.64 -5.13 -11.89
N ARG A 23 6.21 -5.96 -12.74
CA ARG A 23 7.54 -5.76 -13.28
C ARG A 23 7.47 -5.78 -14.82
N CYS A 24 8.13 -4.81 -15.45
CA CYS A 24 8.22 -4.77 -16.90
C CYS A 24 9.29 -5.78 -17.36
N THR A 25 8.90 -6.69 -18.25
CA THR A 25 9.83 -7.70 -18.78
C THR A 25 10.84 -7.09 -19.72
N SER A 26 10.55 -5.90 -20.27
CA SER A 26 11.43 -5.22 -21.22
C SER A 26 12.54 -4.42 -20.53
N CYS A 27 12.22 -3.62 -19.50
CA CYS A 27 13.21 -2.78 -18.83
C CYS A 27 13.44 -3.13 -17.35
N SER A 28 12.73 -4.12 -16.84
CA SER A 28 12.83 -4.61 -15.44
C SER A 28 12.32 -3.64 -14.38
N ARG A 29 11.63 -2.57 -14.76
CA ARG A 29 11.07 -1.63 -13.79
C ARG A 29 10.00 -2.30 -12.95
N VAL A 30 10.12 -2.14 -11.64
CA VAL A 30 9.09 -2.58 -10.68
C VAL A 30 8.25 -1.37 -10.31
N ALA A 31 6.94 -1.51 -10.37
CA ALA A 31 6.02 -0.40 -10.12
C ALA A 31 4.79 -0.84 -9.34
N PHE A 32 4.17 0.13 -8.68
CA PHE A 32 2.90 0.00 -7.98
C PHE A 32 2.18 1.36 -8.05
N PRO A 33 0.89 1.41 -8.29
CA PRO A 33 0.00 0.29 -8.65
C PRO A 33 0.25 -0.21 -10.07
N PRO A 34 -0.32 -1.38 -10.45
CA PRO A 34 -0.22 -1.86 -11.83
C PRO A 34 -0.84 -0.88 -12.82
N ASP A 35 -0.13 -0.62 -13.90
CA ASP A 35 -0.57 0.32 -14.93
C ASP A 35 -1.24 -0.45 -16.07
N PRO A 36 -2.53 -0.18 -16.36
CA PRO A 36 -3.22 -0.90 -17.42
C PRO A 36 -2.76 -0.52 -18.82
N TYR A 37 -2.01 0.57 -18.97
CA TYR A 37 -1.61 1.09 -20.29
C TYR A 37 -0.21 0.66 -20.70
N GLY A 38 0.62 0.21 -19.79
CA GLY A 38 1.97 -0.22 -20.08
C GLY A 38 3.02 0.37 -19.13
N CYS A 39 4.28 0.25 -19.52
CA CYS A 39 5.39 0.72 -18.70
C CYS A 39 5.65 2.21 -18.91
N GLU A 40 5.62 2.98 -17.84
CA GLU A 40 5.88 4.42 -17.87
C GLU A 40 7.32 4.75 -18.25
N GLN A 41 8.26 3.83 -17.97
CA GLN A 41 9.67 4.11 -18.17
C GLN A 41 10.12 3.84 -19.61
N CYS A 42 9.75 2.70 -20.20
CA CYS A 42 10.23 2.31 -21.51
C CYS A 42 9.17 2.32 -22.60
N GLY A 43 7.92 2.54 -22.24
CA GLY A 43 6.82 2.61 -23.21
C GLY A 43 6.31 1.27 -23.72
N SER A 44 6.78 0.14 -23.16
CA SER A 44 6.26 -1.17 -23.54
C SER A 44 4.79 -1.30 -23.22
N SER A 45 4.08 -2.15 -23.99
CA SER A 45 2.66 -2.36 -23.78
C SER A 45 2.39 -3.11 -22.48
N CYS A 46 1.12 -3.11 -22.05
CA CYS A 46 0.72 -3.80 -20.84
C CYS A 46 0.97 -5.33 -20.90
N GLU A 47 1.12 -5.89 -22.10
CA GLU A 47 1.42 -7.30 -22.25
C GLU A 47 2.83 -7.66 -21.73
N ASP A 48 3.71 -6.67 -21.66
CA ASP A 48 5.07 -6.85 -21.13
C ASP A 48 5.14 -6.67 -19.60
N LEU A 49 4.01 -6.42 -18.94
CA LEU A 49 3.95 -6.26 -17.50
C LEU A 49 3.48 -7.56 -16.85
N GLU A 50 4.32 -8.11 -15.98
CA GLU A 50 3.96 -9.32 -15.23
C GLU A 50 3.65 -8.97 -13.78
N GLU A 51 2.72 -9.71 -13.18
CA GLU A 51 2.38 -9.53 -11.77
C GLU A 51 3.58 -9.84 -10.89
N LEU A 52 3.74 -9.05 -9.85
CA LEU A 52 4.84 -9.22 -8.90
C LEU A 52 4.32 -9.02 -7.48
N ASP A 53 4.61 -9.97 -6.62
CA ASP A 53 4.29 -9.86 -5.20
C ASP A 53 5.33 -8.98 -4.52
N LEU A 54 4.88 -7.92 -3.85
CA LEU A 54 5.74 -6.99 -3.12
C LEU A 54 5.51 -7.18 -1.62
N GLU A 55 6.60 -7.27 -0.87
CA GLU A 55 6.50 -7.29 0.58
C GLU A 55 5.91 -5.97 1.09
N ALA A 56 4.99 -6.05 2.03
CA ALA A 56 4.44 -4.89 2.73
C ALA A 56 5.43 -4.47 3.82
N ARG A 57 6.58 -4.02 3.42
CA ARG A 57 7.67 -3.62 4.32
C ARG A 57 8.54 -2.58 3.62
N GLY A 58 8.97 -1.57 4.37
CA GLY A 58 9.78 -0.52 3.78
C GLY A 58 10.33 0.47 4.79
N THR A 59 10.82 1.58 4.27
CA THR A 59 11.45 2.65 5.05
C THR A 59 10.73 3.96 4.80
N VAL A 60 10.48 4.71 5.85
CA VAL A 60 9.80 6.02 5.77
C VAL A 60 10.77 7.06 5.21
N HIS A 61 10.36 7.74 4.13
CA HIS A 61 11.11 8.84 3.53
C HIS A 61 10.55 10.21 3.90
N ALA A 62 9.25 10.31 4.15
CA ALA A 62 8.61 11.55 4.55
C ALA A 62 7.38 11.22 5.38
N VAL A 63 6.99 12.13 6.25
CA VAL A 63 5.89 11.92 7.16
C VAL A 63 5.13 13.23 7.38
N ALA A 64 3.80 13.12 7.48
CA ALA A 64 2.93 14.25 7.79
C ALA A 64 1.80 13.79 8.70
N THR A 65 1.37 14.66 9.59
CA THR A 65 0.22 14.40 10.44
C THR A 65 -0.98 15.14 9.86
N VAL A 66 -2.07 14.39 9.63
CA VAL A 66 -3.31 14.94 9.10
C VAL A 66 -4.23 15.25 10.28
N HIS A 67 -4.55 16.52 10.46
CA HIS A 67 -5.40 16.99 11.55
C HIS A 67 -6.84 17.23 11.12
N ARG A 68 -7.09 17.35 9.82
CA ARG A 68 -8.41 17.62 9.27
C ARG A 68 -8.63 16.79 8.01
N HIS A 69 -9.76 16.09 7.98
CA HIS A 69 -10.10 15.19 6.88
C HIS A 69 -11.59 15.33 6.58
N HIS A 70 -11.96 15.29 5.31
CA HIS A 70 -13.34 15.51 4.87
C HIS A 70 -14.28 14.34 5.15
N ARG A 71 -13.75 13.18 5.51
CA ARG A 71 -14.53 11.98 5.80
C ARG A 71 -14.40 11.61 7.27
N PRO A 72 -15.38 10.89 7.84
CA PRO A 72 -15.29 10.47 9.25
C PRO A 72 -14.20 9.43 9.51
N TYR A 73 -13.76 8.73 8.49
CA TYR A 73 -12.69 7.75 8.59
C TYR A 73 -11.61 8.04 7.55
N PRO A 74 -10.31 7.93 7.86
CA PRO A 74 -9.78 7.59 9.19
C PRO A 74 -9.96 8.73 10.20
N THR A 75 -10.02 8.36 11.48
CA THR A 75 -10.18 9.33 12.56
C THR A 75 -8.93 10.20 12.69
N THR A 76 -9.10 11.51 12.71
CA THR A 76 -8.00 12.45 12.88
C THR A 76 -7.65 12.64 14.36
N PRO A 77 -6.37 12.94 14.69
CA PRO A 77 -5.25 13.00 13.75
C PRO A 77 -4.73 11.61 13.35
N PHE A 78 -4.21 11.52 12.16
CA PHE A 78 -3.53 10.31 11.72
C PHE A 78 -2.24 10.68 10.97
N THR A 79 -1.31 9.74 10.90
CA THR A 79 -0.01 9.97 10.26
C THR A 79 0.03 9.29 8.90
N VAL A 80 0.41 10.04 7.88
CA VAL A 80 0.64 9.52 6.52
C VAL A 80 2.14 9.59 6.23
N ALA A 81 2.67 8.55 5.66
CA ALA A 81 4.09 8.49 5.32
C ALA A 81 4.28 8.13 3.86
N VAL A 82 5.36 8.64 3.28
CA VAL A 82 5.89 8.17 2.01
C VAL A 82 6.88 7.06 2.35
N ILE A 83 6.61 5.87 1.83
CA ILE A 83 7.35 4.66 2.18
C ILE A 83 7.99 4.08 0.92
N GLU A 84 9.31 3.88 0.97
CA GLU A 84 9.99 3.11 -0.06
C GLU A 84 9.91 1.64 0.33
N LEU A 85 9.17 0.86 -0.46
CA LEU A 85 9.04 -0.57 -0.22
C LEU A 85 10.38 -1.28 -0.51
N SER A 86 10.60 -2.40 0.17
CA SER A 86 11.81 -3.19 -0.03
C SER A 86 11.97 -3.66 -1.48
N GLY A 87 10.86 -3.81 -2.20
CA GLY A 87 10.87 -4.18 -3.63
C GLY A 87 11.12 -3.03 -4.59
N GLY A 88 11.23 -1.78 -4.11
CA GLY A 88 11.56 -0.60 -4.89
C GLY A 88 10.50 0.48 -5.01
N PRO A 89 9.21 0.17 -5.25
CA PRO A 89 8.21 1.22 -5.42
C PRO A 89 8.02 2.07 -4.18
N VAL A 90 7.65 3.33 -4.40
CA VAL A 90 7.38 4.29 -3.33
C VAL A 90 5.87 4.48 -3.25
N ILE A 91 5.32 4.34 -2.06
CA ILE A 91 3.88 4.47 -1.82
C ILE A 91 3.59 5.44 -0.69
N LYS A 92 2.34 5.87 -0.59
CA LYS A 92 1.84 6.64 0.55
C LYS A 92 0.89 5.75 1.33
N ALA A 93 1.01 5.76 2.65
CA ALA A 93 0.15 4.95 3.50
C ALA A 93 0.02 5.56 4.88
N ILE A 94 -1.04 5.17 5.58
CA ILE A 94 -1.21 5.52 6.98
C ILE A 94 -0.27 4.65 7.81
N VAL A 95 0.46 5.26 8.74
CA VAL A 95 1.38 4.57 9.62
C VAL A 95 0.94 4.78 11.07
N THR A 96 0.83 3.70 11.81
CA THR A 96 0.49 3.73 13.24
C THR A 96 1.74 3.47 14.08
N GLY A 97 1.69 3.91 15.32
CA GLY A 97 2.77 3.74 16.28
C GLY A 97 3.25 5.07 16.82
N SER A 98 4.11 4.99 17.82
CA SER A 98 4.75 6.17 18.40
C SER A 98 6.03 6.49 17.63
N GLN A 99 6.30 7.78 17.47
CA GLN A 99 7.56 8.25 16.90
C GLN A 99 7.81 7.79 15.46
N VAL A 100 6.79 7.92 14.63
CA VAL A 100 6.97 7.69 13.19
C VAL A 100 7.82 8.83 12.64
N GLY A 101 8.99 8.50 12.13
CA GLY A 101 9.91 9.50 11.60
C GLY A 101 10.62 9.00 10.35
N VAL A 102 11.32 9.92 9.68
CA VAL A 102 12.13 9.59 8.50
C VAL A 102 13.22 8.59 8.91
N GLY A 103 13.37 7.54 8.13
CA GLY A 103 14.31 6.46 8.40
C GLY A 103 13.72 5.30 9.18
N ALA A 104 12.51 5.42 9.70
CA ALA A 104 11.87 4.33 10.42
C ALA A 104 11.54 3.17 9.50
N GLU A 105 11.76 1.95 9.96
CA GLU A 105 11.31 0.76 9.26
C GLU A 105 9.85 0.47 9.64
N VAL A 106 9.06 0.13 8.65
CA VAL A 106 7.62 -0.13 8.82
C VAL A 106 7.24 -1.43 8.13
N GLU A 107 6.20 -2.06 8.66
CA GLU A 107 5.63 -3.27 8.08
C GLU A 107 4.13 -3.13 7.95
N GLY A 108 3.56 -3.83 6.98
CA GLY A 108 2.13 -3.79 6.72
C GLY A 108 1.32 -4.53 7.76
N VAL A 109 0.18 -3.97 8.09
CA VAL A 109 -0.81 -4.59 8.97
C VAL A 109 -2.18 -4.42 8.32
N LEU A 110 -2.97 -5.47 8.38
CA LEU A 110 -4.34 -5.44 7.86
C LEU A 110 -5.26 -4.85 8.91
N VAL A 111 -6.04 -3.86 8.51
CA VAL A 111 -7.00 -3.22 9.41
C VAL A 111 -8.38 -3.36 8.83
N GLN A 112 -9.36 -3.61 9.71
CA GLN A 112 -10.75 -3.58 9.32
C GLN A 112 -11.18 -2.13 9.24
N ASP A 113 -11.69 -1.76 8.07
CA ASP A 113 -12.07 -0.39 7.78
C ASP A 113 -13.58 -0.25 7.96
N LEU A 114 -14.31 -0.14 6.86
CA LEU A 114 -15.75 0.07 6.88
C LEU A 114 -16.46 -1.17 6.38
N GLU A 115 -17.71 -1.34 6.80
CA GLU A 115 -18.59 -2.31 6.16
C GLU A 115 -19.12 -1.70 4.87
N ASP A 116 -19.24 -2.52 3.82
CA ASP A 116 -19.90 -2.08 2.62
C ASP A 116 -21.44 -2.13 2.79
N THR A 117 -22.16 -1.72 1.76
CA THR A 117 -23.63 -1.68 1.82
C THR A 117 -24.27 -3.07 1.89
N GLU A 118 -23.51 -4.13 1.64
CA GLU A 118 -23.96 -5.51 1.68
C GLU A 118 -23.60 -6.22 2.98
N GLY A 119 -22.99 -5.51 3.93
CA GLY A 119 -22.60 -6.05 5.21
C GLY A 119 -21.28 -6.80 5.22
N ASN A 120 -20.48 -6.69 4.16
CA ASN A 120 -19.14 -7.27 4.12
C ASN A 120 -18.17 -6.37 4.87
N THR A 121 -17.24 -6.97 5.61
CA THR A 121 -16.17 -6.23 6.28
C THR A 121 -15.06 -5.95 5.27
N LEU A 122 -14.73 -4.69 5.08
CA LEU A 122 -13.65 -4.28 4.21
C LEU A 122 -12.35 -4.17 4.99
N VAL A 123 -11.29 -4.72 4.42
CA VAL A 123 -9.95 -4.73 5.00
C VAL A 123 -9.01 -3.93 4.12
N ASP A 124 -8.22 -3.07 4.74
CA ASP A 124 -7.25 -2.26 4.03
C ASP A 124 -5.88 -2.42 4.69
N LEU A 125 -4.86 -1.96 4.01
CA LEU A 125 -3.48 -2.04 4.48
C LEU A 125 -3.07 -0.72 5.10
N GLN A 126 -2.57 -0.78 6.32
CA GLN A 126 -1.84 0.30 6.95
C GLN A 126 -0.46 -0.23 7.31
N PHE A 127 0.40 0.62 7.80
CA PHE A 127 1.74 0.24 8.23
C PHE A 127 1.94 0.57 9.71
N GLN A 128 2.82 -0.16 10.34
CA GLN A 128 3.23 0.11 11.72
C GLN A 128 4.75 0.10 11.80
N VAL A 129 5.28 0.86 12.75
CA VAL A 129 6.72 0.92 12.97
C VAL A 129 7.20 -0.43 13.51
N VAL A 130 8.25 -0.95 12.92
CA VAL A 130 8.90 -2.18 13.38
C VAL A 130 9.75 -1.87 14.60
N GLN A 131 9.57 -2.66 15.64
CA GLN A 131 10.35 -2.50 16.87
C GLN A 131 11.36 -3.61 17.04
#